data_b0919ecb5b77bd689da0890f2186156c
#
_entry.id   b0919ecb5b77bd689da0890f2186156c
#
_cell.length_a   1.000
_cell.length_b   1.000
_cell.length_c   1.000
_cell.angle_alpha   90.00
_cell.angle_beta   90.00
_cell.angle_gamma   90.00
#
_symmetry.space_group_name_H-M   'P 1'
#
loop_
_entity.id
_entity.type
_entity.pdbx_description
1 polymer ?
#
loop_
_entity_poly.entity_id
_entity_poly.type
_entity_poly.pdbx_seq_one_letter_code
_entity_poly.pdbx_strand_id
1 'polypeptide(L)'
;MRQDVFEIVSNRNLAPGVYEMVLRGSSTADCTPGRFVQLKLDSFYLRRPISVCDAEEGKLTLVYKTVGRGTEAMAQYECGKRIDVLTGLGNGYDLDRSGDRPLLIGGGAGVPPMYLLARRLIAQGKRPTVILGFNKAEEIFYEDQFRALGIETIIATADGSVGVKGFVTDAMEGLAYTYTYACGPEPMLKAVYNSVKDGQFSFEARMGCGFGACMG
;
A
#
# COMPACT_ATOMS: atom_id res chain seq x y z
N MET A 1 -6.87 -17.07 -5.16
CA MET A 1 -7.94 -16.11 -5.54
C MET A 1 -9.27 -16.62 -4.99
N ARG A 2 -10.00 -15.78 -4.25
CA ARG A 2 -11.34 -16.09 -3.71
C ARG A 2 -12.25 -14.90 -3.94
N GLN A 3 -13.54 -15.16 -4.13
CA GLN A 3 -14.59 -14.16 -4.18
C GLN A 3 -15.40 -14.23 -2.89
N ASP A 4 -15.63 -13.10 -2.26
CA ASP A 4 -16.39 -13.01 -1.01
C ASP A 4 -17.12 -11.66 -0.91
N VAL A 5 -18.12 -11.59 -0.05
CA VAL A 5 -18.86 -10.36 0.21
C VAL A 5 -18.44 -9.81 1.56
N PHE A 6 -17.81 -8.66 1.51
CA PHE A 6 -17.36 -7.93 2.71
C PHE A 6 -18.34 -6.84 3.10
N GLU A 7 -18.44 -6.56 4.38
CA GLU A 7 -19.18 -5.42 4.93
C GLU A 7 -18.21 -4.26 5.22
N ILE A 8 -18.55 -3.05 4.83
CA ILE A 8 -17.79 -1.85 5.17
C ILE A 8 -18.03 -1.51 6.65
N VAL A 9 -16.98 -1.60 7.44
CA VAL A 9 -16.99 -1.25 8.88
C VAL A 9 -16.71 0.24 9.08
N SER A 10 -15.79 0.80 8.29
CA SER A 10 -15.50 2.22 8.25
C SER A 10 -14.99 2.64 6.88
N ASN A 11 -15.21 3.89 6.53
CA ASN A 11 -14.68 4.52 5.32
C ASN A 11 -14.44 5.99 5.65
N ARG A 12 -13.17 6.37 5.91
CA ARG A 12 -12.84 7.68 6.44
C ARG A 12 -11.76 8.38 5.61
N ASN A 13 -11.81 9.68 5.54
CA ASN A 13 -10.77 10.50 4.92
C ASN A 13 -9.51 10.54 5.82
N LEU A 14 -8.33 10.36 5.25
CA LEU A 14 -7.04 10.45 5.93
C LEU A 14 -6.28 11.72 5.56
N ALA A 15 -6.34 12.11 4.28
CA ALA A 15 -5.68 13.27 3.71
C ALA A 15 -6.46 13.71 2.46
N PRO A 16 -6.18 14.84 1.84
CA PRO A 16 -6.90 15.30 0.66
C PRO A 16 -6.99 14.22 -0.44
N GLY A 17 -8.21 13.72 -0.67
CA GLY A 17 -8.50 12.68 -1.66
C GLY A 17 -7.99 11.28 -1.31
N VAL A 18 -7.54 11.04 -0.07
CA VAL A 18 -7.07 9.71 0.40
C VAL A 18 -8.04 9.19 1.46
N TYR A 19 -8.49 7.96 1.30
CA TYR A 19 -9.47 7.32 2.18
C TYR A 19 -8.96 5.97 2.70
N GLU A 20 -9.30 5.66 3.94
CA GLU A 20 -9.15 4.33 4.54
C GLU A 20 -10.50 3.64 4.62
N MET A 21 -10.60 2.45 4.04
CA MET A 21 -11.77 1.59 4.13
C MET A 21 -11.42 0.32 4.90
N VAL A 22 -12.13 0.07 5.98
CA VAL A 22 -12.03 -1.17 6.76
C VAL A 22 -13.20 -2.07 6.40
N LEU A 23 -12.89 -3.29 6.01
CA LEU A 23 -13.83 -4.30 5.55
C LEU A 23 -13.83 -5.50 6.51
N ARG A 24 -15.00 -6.09 6.77
CA ARG A 24 -15.18 -7.33 7.51
C ARG A 24 -15.67 -8.42 6.56
N GLY A 25 -14.95 -9.55 6.54
CA GLY A 25 -15.27 -10.71 5.69
C GLY A 25 -14.35 -11.88 6.00
N SER A 26 -14.63 -13.06 5.46
CA SER A 26 -13.91 -14.29 5.81
C SER A 26 -12.66 -14.55 4.96
N SER A 27 -12.58 -14.01 3.75
CA SER A 27 -11.53 -14.35 2.77
C SER A 27 -10.30 -13.44 2.86
N THR A 28 -9.70 -13.31 4.05
CA THR A 28 -8.52 -12.45 4.30
C THR A 28 -7.18 -13.19 4.29
N ALA A 29 -7.18 -14.53 4.41
CA ALA A 29 -5.96 -15.33 4.54
C ALA A 29 -4.99 -15.16 3.36
N ASP A 30 -5.50 -14.95 2.14
CA ASP A 30 -4.69 -14.77 0.94
C ASP A 30 -4.25 -13.30 0.72
N CYS A 31 -4.61 -12.39 1.62
CA CYS A 31 -4.23 -10.97 1.57
C CYS A 31 -2.85 -10.76 2.21
N THR A 32 -1.79 -11.20 1.53
CA THR A 32 -0.40 -11.09 1.98
C THR A 32 0.25 -9.79 1.49
N PRO A 33 1.42 -9.37 2.05
CA PRO A 33 2.09 -8.14 1.64
C PRO A 33 2.37 -8.06 0.14
N GLY A 34 2.08 -6.92 -0.48
CA GLY A 34 2.27 -6.67 -1.91
C GLY A 34 1.17 -7.23 -2.81
N ARG A 35 0.17 -7.90 -2.25
CA ARG A 35 -1.04 -8.30 -3.00
C ARG A 35 -2.09 -7.20 -3.02
N PHE A 36 -3.05 -7.35 -3.92
CA PHE A 36 -4.17 -6.44 -4.07
C PHE A 36 -5.50 -7.20 -4.08
N VAL A 37 -6.56 -6.47 -3.95
CA VAL A 37 -7.94 -6.96 -4.10
C VAL A 37 -8.65 -6.20 -5.21
N GLN A 38 -9.75 -6.75 -5.71
CA GLN A 38 -10.60 -6.06 -6.68
C GLN A 38 -12.02 -5.93 -6.13
N LEU A 39 -12.48 -4.69 -6.01
CA LEU A 39 -13.81 -4.34 -5.53
C LEU A 39 -14.78 -4.18 -6.71
N LYS A 40 -15.93 -4.84 -6.64
CA LYS A 40 -17.03 -4.65 -7.58
C LYS A 40 -17.88 -3.48 -7.10
N LEU A 41 -17.89 -2.42 -7.87
CA LEU A 41 -18.68 -1.23 -7.56
C LEU A 41 -20.00 -1.24 -8.32
N ASP A 42 -21.06 -0.71 -7.67
CA ASP A 42 -22.36 -0.53 -8.32
C ASP A 42 -22.21 0.40 -9.53
N SER A 43 -22.89 0.06 -10.62
CA SER A 43 -22.90 0.84 -11.86
C SER A 43 -21.56 0.98 -12.59
N PHE A 44 -20.52 0.20 -12.20
CA PHE A 44 -19.26 0.13 -12.91
C PHE A 44 -19.00 -1.26 -13.48
N TYR A 45 -18.63 -1.32 -14.75
CA TYR A 45 -18.34 -2.60 -15.42
C TYR A 45 -17.09 -3.26 -14.87
N LEU A 46 -15.98 -2.50 -14.76
CA LEU A 46 -14.73 -3.03 -14.25
C LEU A 46 -14.67 -2.89 -12.72
N ARG A 47 -14.08 -3.89 -12.07
CA ARG A 47 -13.70 -3.82 -10.66
C ARG A 47 -12.59 -2.80 -10.44
N ARG A 48 -12.38 -2.37 -9.21
CA ARG A 48 -11.29 -1.45 -8.82
C ARG A 48 -10.22 -2.22 -8.08
N PRO A 49 -8.99 -2.31 -8.66
CA PRO A 49 -7.85 -2.90 -7.97
C PRO A 49 -7.35 -1.93 -6.89
N ILE A 50 -7.23 -2.42 -5.66
CA ILE A 50 -6.69 -1.67 -4.53
C ILE A 50 -5.71 -2.57 -3.78
N SER A 51 -4.50 -2.05 -3.53
CA SER A 51 -3.47 -2.76 -2.76
C SER A 51 -3.93 -3.00 -1.33
N VAL A 52 -3.55 -4.15 -0.79
CA VAL A 52 -3.80 -4.48 0.62
C VAL A 52 -2.90 -3.61 1.49
N CYS A 53 -3.51 -2.81 2.38
CA CYS A 53 -2.80 -2.02 3.38
C CYS A 53 -2.53 -2.85 4.63
N ASP A 54 -3.56 -3.53 5.14
CA ASP A 54 -3.45 -4.45 6.28
C ASP A 54 -4.48 -5.58 6.18
N ALA A 55 -4.13 -6.74 6.75
CA ALA A 55 -5.01 -7.90 6.79
C ALA A 55 -4.81 -8.70 8.07
N GLU A 56 -5.92 -8.92 8.79
CA GLU A 56 -6.05 -9.77 9.96
C GLU A 56 -7.20 -10.76 9.70
N GLU A 57 -7.35 -11.74 10.59
CA GLU A 57 -8.47 -12.67 10.48
C GLU A 57 -9.81 -11.92 10.52
N GLY A 58 -10.58 -12.07 9.47
CA GLY A 58 -11.89 -11.43 9.34
C GLY A 58 -11.87 -9.92 9.05
N LYS A 59 -10.69 -9.28 8.96
CA LYS A 59 -10.56 -7.83 8.75
C LYS A 59 -9.57 -7.51 7.64
N LEU A 60 -9.97 -6.65 6.72
CA LEU A 60 -9.16 -6.16 5.62
C LEU A 60 -9.17 -4.63 5.62
N THR A 61 -8.00 -4.01 5.61
CA THR A 61 -7.86 -2.55 5.51
C THR A 61 -7.28 -2.19 4.14
N LEU A 62 -7.97 -1.29 3.46
CA LEU A 62 -7.60 -0.73 2.17
C LEU A 62 -7.40 0.77 2.31
N VAL A 63 -6.35 1.32 1.69
CA VAL A 63 -6.19 2.76 1.56
C VAL A 63 -6.10 3.09 0.09
N TYR A 64 -6.90 4.06 -0.36
CA TYR A 64 -7.02 4.40 -1.76
C TYR A 64 -7.11 5.91 -1.98
N LYS A 65 -6.67 6.35 -3.15
CA LYS A 65 -6.77 7.74 -3.60
C LYS A 65 -7.94 7.88 -4.58
N THR A 66 -8.71 8.96 -4.46
CA THR A 66 -9.74 9.32 -5.43
C THR A 66 -9.07 9.88 -6.70
N VAL A 67 -9.03 9.06 -7.74
CA VAL A 67 -8.37 9.39 -9.02
C VAL A 67 -9.33 9.34 -10.20
N GLY A 68 -10.62 9.11 -9.94
CA GLY A 68 -11.66 9.06 -10.96
C GLY A 68 -12.97 8.52 -10.42
N ARG A 69 -14.00 8.51 -11.26
CA ARG A 69 -15.40 8.23 -10.92
C ARG A 69 -15.64 7.01 -10.01
N GLY A 70 -14.87 5.94 -10.21
CA GLY A 70 -15.04 4.73 -9.38
C GLY A 70 -14.56 4.93 -7.95
N THR A 71 -13.36 5.47 -7.75
CA THR A 71 -12.83 5.74 -6.41
C THR A 71 -13.54 6.92 -5.72
N GLU A 72 -14.08 7.86 -6.50
CA GLU A 72 -14.97 8.92 -5.98
C GLU A 72 -16.28 8.31 -5.45
N ALA A 73 -16.90 7.36 -6.19
CA ALA A 73 -18.06 6.63 -5.70
C ALA A 73 -17.76 5.80 -4.45
N MET A 74 -16.58 5.16 -4.38
CA MET A 74 -16.14 4.44 -3.18
C MET A 74 -16.07 5.35 -1.95
N ALA A 75 -15.59 6.59 -2.12
CA ALA A 75 -15.49 7.56 -1.02
C ALA A 75 -16.84 7.93 -0.38
N GLN A 76 -17.95 7.69 -1.10
CA GLN A 76 -19.33 7.92 -0.62
C GLN A 76 -19.96 6.67 0.00
N TYR A 77 -19.27 5.54 0.03
CA TYR A 77 -19.83 4.33 0.62
C TYR A 77 -19.88 4.41 2.14
N GLU A 78 -21.04 4.07 2.69
CA GLU A 78 -21.33 4.13 4.11
C GLU A 78 -21.05 2.80 4.82
N CYS A 79 -20.89 2.85 6.14
CA CYS A 79 -20.80 1.68 6.99
C CYS A 79 -22.04 0.78 6.81
N GLY A 80 -21.84 -0.54 6.89
CA GLY A 80 -22.90 -1.55 6.69
C GLY A 80 -23.14 -1.92 5.22
N LYS A 81 -22.63 -1.12 4.25
CA LYS A 81 -22.73 -1.52 2.84
C LYS A 81 -21.91 -2.78 2.59
N ARG A 82 -22.51 -3.71 1.86
CA ARG A 82 -21.86 -4.95 1.42
C ARG A 82 -21.27 -4.78 0.02
N ILE A 83 -20.02 -5.24 -0.13
CA ILE A 83 -19.27 -5.12 -1.38
C ILE A 83 -18.66 -6.47 -1.77
N ASP A 84 -18.77 -6.84 -3.03
CA ASP A 84 -18.17 -8.05 -3.60
C ASP A 84 -16.68 -7.78 -3.88
N VAL A 85 -15.80 -8.60 -3.30
CA VAL A 85 -14.34 -8.46 -3.34
C VAL A 85 -13.71 -9.75 -3.85
N LEU A 86 -12.80 -9.62 -4.83
CA LEU A 86 -11.86 -10.69 -5.18
C LEU A 86 -10.58 -10.49 -4.39
N THR A 87 -10.15 -11.51 -3.65
CA THR A 87 -8.93 -11.51 -2.84
C THR A 87 -7.85 -12.43 -3.41
N GLY A 88 -6.62 -12.31 -2.90
CA GLY A 88 -5.50 -13.17 -3.29
C GLY A 88 -4.99 -12.90 -4.70
N LEU A 89 -5.02 -11.66 -5.15
CA LEU A 89 -4.54 -11.23 -6.45
C LEU A 89 -3.11 -10.68 -6.38
N GLY A 90 -2.34 -10.83 -7.46
CA GLY A 90 -0.93 -10.44 -7.52
C GLY A 90 0.01 -11.46 -6.88
N ASN A 91 1.31 -11.21 -7.00
CA ASN A 91 2.33 -12.17 -6.57
C ASN A 91 2.76 -11.98 -5.11
N GLY A 92 2.65 -10.75 -4.58
CA GLY A 92 3.15 -10.41 -3.26
C GLY A 92 4.66 -10.20 -3.22
N TYR A 93 5.16 -9.84 -2.03
CA TYR A 93 6.59 -9.74 -1.75
C TYR A 93 7.13 -11.04 -1.17
N ASP A 94 8.35 -11.41 -1.56
CA ASP A 94 9.13 -12.48 -0.94
C ASP A 94 9.86 -11.90 0.28
N LEU A 95 9.43 -12.27 1.48
CA LEU A 95 9.96 -11.76 2.74
C LEU A 95 11.26 -12.46 3.16
N ASP A 96 11.55 -13.64 2.63
CA ASP A 96 12.75 -14.41 3.00
C ASP A 96 14.04 -13.75 2.48
N ARG A 97 13.92 -12.91 1.45
CA ARG A 97 15.03 -12.13 0.90
C ARG A 97 15.40 -10.89 1.70
N SER A 98 14.62 -10.50 2.70
CA SER A 98 14.72 -9.21 3.39
C SER A 98 16.06 -8.95 4.11
N GLY A 99 16.76 -10.01 4.54
CA GLY A 99 17.83 -9.86 5.53
C GLY A 99 17.29 -9.35 6.88
N ASP A 100 18.15 -8.77 7.72
CA ASP A 100 17.77 -8.37 9.09
C ASP A 100 17.25 -6.93 9.20
N ARG A 101 17.68 -6.05 8.30
CA ARG A 101 17.35 -4.61 8.29
C ARG A 101 16.83 -4.19 6.91
N PRO A 102 15.64 -4.63 6.50
CA PRO A 102 15.07 -4.21 5.22
C PRO A 102 14.67 -2.74 5.22
N LEU A 103 14.81 -2.09 4.07
CA LEU A 103 14.34 -0.75 3.79
C LEU A 103 13.03 -0.81 3.02
N LEU A 104 11.99 -0.20 3.54
CA LEU A 104 10.67 -0.09 2.91
C LEU A 104 10.47 1.32 2.38
N ILE A 105 10.12 1.48 1.12
CA ILE A 105 9.94 2.78 0.48
C ILE A 105 8.55 2.87 -0.13
N GLY A 106 7.73 3.76 0.43
CA GLY A 106 6.38 4.03 -0.06
C GLY A 106 6.25 5.45 -0.59
N GLY A 107 5.73 5.64 -1.80
CA GLY A 107 5.44 6.97 -2.35
C GLY A 107 3.95 7.17 -2.63
N GLY A 108 3.31 8.17 -1.98
CA GLY A 108 1.90 8.46 -2.17
C GLY A 108 1.01 7.22 -2.02
N ALA A 109 0.32 6.79 -3.07
CA ALA A 109 -0.52 5.59 -3.05
C ALA A 109 0.25 4.27 -2.81
N GLY A 110 1.58 4.28 -2.89
CA GLY A 110 2.44 3.14 -2.56
C GLY A 110 2.78 3.00 -1.07
N VAL A 111 2.42 3.96 -0.23
CA VAL A 111 2.60 3.91 1.23
C VAL A 111 1.80 2.78 1.89
N PRO A 112 0.51 2.59 1.59
CA PRO A 112 -0.32 1.59 2.25
C PRO A 112 0.22 0.15 2.17
N PRO A 113 0.67 -0.38 1.00
CA PRO A 113 1.19 -1.74 0.92
C PRO A 113 2.42 -2.00 1.80
N MET A 114 3.18 -0.95 2.14
CA MET A 114 4.33 -1.07 3.02
C MET A 114 3.94 -1.36 4.49
N TYR A 115 2.71 -1.05 4.90
CA TYR A 115 2.28 -1.22 6.29
C TYR A 115 2.14 -2.69 6.67
N LEU A 116 1.40 -3.48 5.90
CA LEU A 116 1.31 -4.93 6.14
C LEU A 116 2.67 -5.62 6.00
N LEU A 117 3.50 -5.17 5.06
CA LEU A 117 4.86 -5.67 4.88
C LEU A 117 5.71 -5.42 6.13
N ALA A 118 5.69 -4.19 6.67
CA ALA A 118 6.39 -3.86 7.91
C ALA A 118 5.95 -4.74 9.08
N ARG A 119 4.64 -4.90 9.28
CA ARG A 119 4.08 -5.77 10.33
C ARG A 119 4.56 -7.21 10.22
N ARG A 120 4.57 -7.77 9.02
CA ARG A 120 5.00 -9.16 8.78
C ARG A 120 6.51 -9.34 9.01
N LEU A 121 7.33 -8.38 8.57
CA LEU A 121 8.77 -8.40 8.79
C LEU A 121 9.11 -8.30 10.29
N ILE A 122 8.43 -7.42 11.03
CA ILE A 122 8.59 -7.30 12.49
C ILE A 122 8.20 -8.63 13.18
N ALA A 123 7.12 -9.26 12.77
CA ALA A 123 6.69 -10.55 13.31
C ALA A 123 7.72 -11.67 13.05
N GLN A 124 8.57 -11.54 12.01
CA GLN A 124 9.71 -12.42 11.74
C GLN A 124 10.99 -12.01 12.49
N GLY A 125 10.93 -11.03 13.40
CA GLY A 125 12.09 -10.55 14.14
C GLY A 125 13.01 -9.60 13.37
N LYS A 126 12.58 -9.11 12.19
CA LYS A 126 13.33 -8.13 11.39
C LYS A 126 13.17 -6.72 11.95
N ARG A 127 14.09 -5.83 11.60
CA ARG A 127 14.12 -4.42 12.01
C ARG A 127 14.02 -3.53 10.77
N PRO A 128 12.83 -3.38 10.17
CA PRO A 128 12.68 -2.53 9.00
C PRO A 128 12.83 -1.05 9.35
N THR A 129 13.38 -0.27 8.41
CA THR A 129 13.26 1.18 8.34
C THR A 129 12.28 1.51 7.23
N VAL A 130 11.42 2.52 7.40
CA VAL A 130 10.47 2.94 6.36
C VAL A 130 10.71 4.39 5.96
N ILE A 131 10.72 4.64 4.64
CA ILE A 131 10.69 5.98 4.05
C ILE A 131 9.33 6.19 3.40
N LEU A 132 8.64 7.26 3.78
CA LEU A 132 7.35 7.66 3.24
C LEU A 132 7.50 8.96 2.45
N GLY A 133 7.31 8.89 1.13
CA GLY A 133 7.47 10.01 0.21
C GLY A 133 6.14 10.66 -0.16
N PHE A 134 6.08 12.00 -0.06
CA PHE A 134 4.93 12.81 -0.43
C PHE A 134 5.38 14.08 -1.15
N ASN A 135 4.45 14.81 -1.80
CA ASN A 135 4.81 16.09 -2.40
C ASN A 135 4.89 17.20 -1.35
N LYS A 136 3.99 17.19 -0.35
CA LYS A 136 3.87 18.21 0.68
C LYS A 136 3.23 17.67 1.97
N ALA A 137 3.33 18.43 3.05
CA ALA A 137 2.84 18.07 4.39
C ALA A 137 1.36 17.62 4.44
N GLU A 138 0.49 18.31 3.71
CA GLU A 138 -0.96 18.02 3.70
C GLU A 138 -1.29 16.63 3.13
N GLU A 139 -0.40 16.04 2.34
CA GLU A 139 -0.58 14.72 1.74
C GLU A 139 -0.12 13.58 2.66
N ILE A 140 0.50 13.90 3.81
CA ILE A 140 1.04 12.89 4.72
C ILE A 140 -0.11 12.12 5.39
N PHE A 141 -0.02 10.80 5.34
CA PHE A 141 -0.89 9.87 6.04
C PHE A 141 -0.10 8.63 6.46
N TYR A 142 -0.57 7.90 7.46
CA TYR A 142 0.00 6.66 7.99
C TYR A 142 1.35 6.82 8.72
N GLU A 143 1.87 8.02 8.91
CA GLU A 143 3.11 8.23 9.67
C GLU A 143 2.99 7.72 11.11
N ASP A 144 1.92 8.10 11.82
CA ASP A 144 1.69 7.67 13.20
C ASP A 144 1.49 6.15 13.31
N GLN A 145 0.84 5.53 12.32
CA GLN A 145 0.66 4.09 12.27
C GLN A 145 2.00 3.35 12.13
N PHE A 146 2.90 3.82 11.28
CA PHE A 146 4.25 3.23 11.17
C PHE A 146 5.07 3.48 12.44
N ARG A 147 5.05 4.68 13.00
CA ARG A 147 5.72 4.99 14.28
C ARG A 147 5.21 4.12 15.43
N ALA A 148 3.92 3.84 15.47
CA ALA A 148 3.31 2.95 16.47
C ALA A 148 3.79 1.49 16.36
N LEU A 149 4.36 1.06 15.22
CA LEU A 149 5.02 -0.24 15.08
C LEU A 149 6.40 -0.29 15.77
N GLY A 150 6.91 0.83 16.26
CA GLY A 150 8.23 0.93 16.92
C GLY A 150 9.41 0.87 15.95
N ILE A 151 9.20 1.17 14.66
CA ILE A 151 10.25 1.19 13.64
C ILE A 151 10.64 2.62 13.27
N GLU A 152 11.87 2.77 12.78
CA GLU A 152 12.33 4.03 12.23
C GLU A 152 11.48 4.43 11.03
N THR A 153 10.88 5.62 11.10
CA THR A 153 9.97 6.17 10.09
C THR A 153 10.47 7.53 9.64
N ILE A 154 10.87 7.62 8.39
CA ILE A 154 11.43 8.82 7.77
C ILE A 154 10.42 9.38 6.78
N ILE A 155 10.09 10.65 6.90
CA ILE A 155 9.25 11.37 5.94
C ILE A 155 10.14 12.14 4.97
N ALA A 156 9.83 12.07 3.68
CA ALA A 156 10.40 12.92 2.65
C ALA A 156 9.28 13.70 1.96
N THR A 157 9.43 15.03 1.86
CA THR A 157 8.51 15.89 1.10
C THR A 157 9.25 16.64 0.01
N ALA A 158 8.71 16.60 -1.21
CA ALA A 158 9.37 17.22 -2.36
C ALA A 158 9.56 18.74 -2.17
N ASP A 159 8.60 19.40 -1.51
CA ASP A 159 8.66 20.83 -1.20
C ASP A 159 9.48 21.17 0.07
N GLY A 160 9.85 20.16 0.87
CA GLY A 160 10.59 20.33 2.12
C GLY A 160 9.73 20.84 3.28
N SER A 161 8.42 20.72 3.20
CA SER A 161 7.50 21.19 4.25
C SER A 161 7.58 20.35 5.54
N VAL A 162 7.94 19.06 5.44
CA VAL A 162 8.14 18.15 6.59
C VAL A 162 9.22 17.12 6.25
N GLY A 163 10.05 16.78 7.25
CA GLY A 163 11.07 15.75 7.14
C GLY A 163 12.23 16.11 6.23
N VAL A 164 12.70 15.14 5.44
CA VAL A 164 13.77 15.33 4.47
C VAL A 164 13.22 16.08 3.25
N LYS A 165 13.85 17.21 2.89
CA LYS A 165 13.50 17.95 1.68
C LYS A 165 13.99 17.20 0.45
N GLY A 166 13.10 16.88 -0.48
CA GLY A 166 13.44 16.21 -1.72
C GLY A 166 12.65 14.90 -1.91
N PHE A 167 13.28 13.94 -2.54
CA PHE A 167 12.67 12.66 -2.88
C PHE A 167 13.08 11.57 -1.88
N VAL A 168 12.45 10.41 -1.98
CA VAL A 168 12.77 9.25 -1.12
C VAL A 168 14.23 8.82 -1.25
N THR A 169 14.88 9.06 -2.39
CA THR A 169 16.30 8.79 -2.62
C THR A 169 17.21 9.68 -1.79
N ASP A 170 16.81 10.92 -1.51
CA ASP A 170 17.58 11.83 -0.64
C ASP A 170 17.49 11.36 0.82
N ALA A 171 16.35 10.79 1.20
CA ALA A 171 16.15 10.20 2.53
C ALA A 171 16.87 8.86 2.73
N MET A 172 17.37 8.22 1.67
CA MET A 172 18.19 6.99 1.76
C MET A 172 19.63 7.24 2.13
N GLU A 173 20.10 8.49 2.04
CA GLU A 173 21.52 8.82 2.25
C GLU A 173 21.97 8.46 3.67
N GLY A 174 23.08 7.73 3.76
CA GLY A 174 23.66 7.29 5.03
C GLY A 174 22.95 6.14 5.72
N LEU A 175 21.82 5.62 5.19
CA LEU A 175 21.12 4.49 5.77
C LEU A 175 21.85 3.17 5.48
N ALA A 176 21.92 2.32 6.50
CA ALA A 176 22.43 0.96 6.38
C ALA A 176 21.27 -0.04 6.37
N TYR A 177 21.06 -0.71 5.23
CA TYR A 177 19.99 -1.70 5.04
C TYR A 177 20.49 -2.93 4.31
N THR A 178 19.72 -4.02 4.38
CA THR A 178 20.07 -5.32 3.80
C THR A 178 19.39 -5.58 2.47
N TYR A 179 18.17 -5.11 2.29
CA TYR A 179 17.31 -5.33 1.12
C TYR A 179 16.28 -4.22 0.99
N THR A 180 15.76 -3.98 -0.21
CA THR A 180 14.80 -2.91 -0.45
C THR A 180 13.48 -3.43 -0.97
N TYR A 181 12.38 -2.91 -0.43
CA TYR A 181 11.03 -3.07 -0.96
C TYR A 181 10.46 -1.70 -1.30
N ALA A 182 9.96 -1.52 -2.50
CA ALA A 182 9.45 -0.23 -2.94
C ALA A 182 8.09 -0.35 -3.63
N CYS A 183 7.22 0.62 -3.37
CA CYS A 183 5.93 0.81 -4.04
C CYS A 183 5.65 2.30 -4.22
N GLY A 184 5.18 2.70 -5.40
CA GLY A 184 4.86 4.10 -5.69
C GLY A 184 4.91 4.42 -7.18
N PRO A 185 4.93 5.71 -7.52
CA PRO A 185 4.98 6.15 -8.92
C PRO A 185 6.21 5.63 -9.66
N GLU A 186 6.04 5.31 -10.94
CA GLU A 186 7.10 4.75 -11.78
C GLU A 186 8.41 5.58 -11.77
N PRO A 187 8.40 6.92 -11.85
CA PRO A 187 9.62 7.71 -11.75
C PRO A 187 10.37 7.52 -10.42
N MET A 188 9.63 7.38 -9.31
CA MET A 188 10.21 7.08 -7.99
C MET A 188 10.83 5.68 -7.99
N LEU A 189 10.11 4.67 -8.47
CA LEU A 189 10.61 3.29 -8.52
C LEU A 189 11.88 3.19 -9.37
N LYS A 190 11.96 3.91 -10.49
CA LYS A 190 13.15 3.99 -11.34
C LYS A 190 14.34 4.65 -10.61
N ALA A 191 14.10 5.73 -9.88
CA ALA A 191 15.14 6.40 -9.09
C ALA A 191 15.67 5.48 -7.98
N VAL A 192 14.77 4.83 -7.23
CA VAL A 192 15.15 3.86 -6.19
C VAL A 192 15.92 2.68 -6.79
N TYR A 193 15.44 2.11 -7.91
CA TYR A 193 16.12 1.00 -8.58
C TYR A 193 17.58 1.32 -8.93
N ASN A 194 17.85 2.53 -9.40
CA ASN A 194 19.20 2.99 -9.73
C ASN A 194 20.09 3.25 -8.49
N SER A 195 19.49 3.35 -7.31
CA SER A 195 20.16 3.69 -6.05
C SER A 195 20.43 2.50 -5.14
N VAL A 196 19.81 1.33 -5.40
CA VAL A 196 19.90 0.15 -4.54
C VAL A 196 20.61 -1.01 -5.26
N LYS A 197 21.18 -1.93 -4.47
CA LYS A 197 21.86 -3.12 -5.00
C LYS A 197 20.89 -4.27 -5.29
N ASP A 198 19.88 -4.45 -4.45
CA ASP A 198 18.89 -5.53 -4.57
C ASP A 198 17.55 -5.09 -3.96
N GLY A 199 16.45 -5.55 -4.55
CA GLY A 199 15.13 -5.17 -4.07
C GLY A 199 13.99 -5.77 -4.88
N GLN A 200 12.79 -5.61 -4.32
CA GLN A 200 11.52 -5.93 -4.97
C GLN A 200 10.70 -4.65 -5.14
N PHE A 201 10.15 -4.48 -6.34
CA PHE A 201 9.44 -3.28 -6.75
C PHE A 201 8.02 -3.66 -7.16
N SER A 202 7.03 -3.00 -6.58
CA SER A 202 5.63 -3.16 -6.96
C SER A 202 5.26 -2.11 -8.01
N PHE A 203 4.99 -2.56 -9.22
CA PHE A 203 4.55 -1.71 -10.32
C PHE A 203 3.03 -1.76 -10.42
N GLU A 204 2.42 -0.59 -10.53
CA GLU A 204 1.01 -0.44 -10.86
C GLU A 204 0.85 -0.25 -12.36
N ALA A 205 0.09 -1.15 -13.00
CA ALA A 205 -0.24 -1.03 -14.41
C ALA A 205 -1.76 -1.01 -14.61
N ARG A 206 -2.22 -0.43 -15.70
CA ARG A 206 -3.61 -0.57 -16.10
C ARG A 206 -3.89 -2.05 -16.38
N MET A 207 -4.96 -2.56 -15.81
CA MET A 207 -5.34 -3.97 -15.97
C MET A 207 -6.82 -4.09 -16.29
N GLY A 208 -7.17 -5.10 -17.08
CA GLY A 208 -8.55 -5.49 -17.31
C GLY A 208 -9.07 -6.40 -16.20
N CYS A 209 -8.85 -7.70 -16.29
CA CYS A 209 -9.34 -8.65 -15.28
C CYS A 209 -8.50 -8.70 -13.99
N GLY A 210 -7.21 -8.39 -14.05
CA GLY A 210 -6.28 -8.41 -12.90
C GLY A 210 -5.94 -9.79 -12.34
N PHE A 211 -6.41 -10.88 -12.97
CA PHE A 211 -6.11 -12.26 -12.57
C PHE A 211 -5.54 -13.13 -13.72
N GLY A 212 -5.08 -12.47 -14.79
CA GLY A 212 -4.35 -13.12 -15.86
C GLY A 212 -5.18 -13.85 -16.92
N ALA A 213 -6.52 -13.69 -16.94
CA ALA A 213 -7.38 -14.33 -17.93
C ALA A 213 -7.57 -13.51 -19.22
N CYS A 214 -7.30 -12.21 -19.20
CA CYS A 214 -7.35 -11.35 -20.37
C CYS A 214 -5.94 -11.00 -20.84
N MET A 215 -5.84 -10.47 -22.08
CA MET A 215 -4.59 -10.00 -22.67
C MET A 215 -4.36 -8.49 -22.49
N GLY A 216 -5.12 -7.86 -21.59
CA GLY A 216 -5.01 -6.42 -21.28
C GLY A 216 -4.11 -6.12 -20.11
#